data_0b35c1e42e5e952894e3dcef257a981e
#
_entry.id   0b35c1e42e5e952894e3dcef257a981e
#
_cell.length_a   1.000
_cell.length_b   1.000
_cell.length_c   1.000
_cell.angle_alpha   90.00
_cell.angle_beta   90.00
_cell.angle_gamma   90.00
#
_symmetry.space_group_name_H-M   'P 1'
#
loop_
_entity.id
_entity.type
_entity.pdbx_description
1 polymer ?
#
loop_
_entity_poly.entity_id
_entity_poly.type
_entity_poly.pdbx_seq_one_letter_code
_entity_poly.pdbx_strand_id
1 'polypeptide(L)'
;MQYQKADYDTLIEQYAQRKFTKNDIKSFVHHVFSMYERATVGLERVPAEAFTDLVDEHIHVDFPDYKIRSRQEFMEWHHWIHDLLISDDHDIQSIDVSYLDDGKYEARFKVRWRGDFKDATFTDLMIEQRWVMYELSQYEHPVIEQYYAVVVDK
;
A
#
# COMPACT_ATOMS: atom_id res chain seq x y z
N MET A 1 -7.66 -4.25 31.04
CA MET A 1 -6.26 -3.88 30.77
C MET A 1 -5.99 -2.50 31.34
N GLN A 2 -4.86 -2.36 31.98
CA GLN A 2 -4.47 -1.09 32.56
C GLN A 2 -3.16 -0.63 31.93
N TYR A 3 -3.17 0.56 31.34
CA TYR A 3 -1.98 1.14 30.72
C TYR A 3 -1.13 1.83 31.78
N GLN A 4 0.18 1.69 31.67
CA GLN A 4 1.10 2.46 32.48
C GLN A 4 1.21 3.86 31.90
N LYS A 5 1.35 4.85 32.79
CA LYS A 5 1.43 6.26 32.38
C LYS A 5 2.59 6.53 31.42
N ALA A 6 3.74 5.90 31.64
CA ALA A 6 4.92 6.08 30.77
C ALA A 6 4.63 5.64 29.33
N ASP A 7 3.92 4.53 29.16
CA ASP A 7 3.56 4.05 27.81
C ASP A 7 2.57 4.99 27.14
N TYR A 8 1.61 5.49 27.91
CA TYR A 8 0.61 6.43 27.40
C TYR A 8 1.25 7.76 26.98
N ASP A 9 2.14 8.30 27.80
CA ASP A 9 2.84 9.55 27.50
C ASP A 9 3.71 9.42 26.25
N THR A 10 4.37 8.28 26.07
CA THR A 10 5.18 8.00 24.87
C THR A 10 4.28 7.95 23.63
N LEU A 11 3.12 7.30 23.72
CA LEU A 11 2.18 7.23 22.60
C LEU A 11 1.67 8.62 22.21
N ILE A 12 1.29 9.44 23.18
CA ILE A 12 0.82 10.80 22.93
C ILE A 12 1.93 11.65 22.28
N GLU A 13 3.15 11.51 22.75
CA GLU A 13 4.29 12.23 22.18
C GLU A 13 4.53 11.84 20.72
N GLN A 14 4.44 10.53 20.40
CA GLN A 14 4.56 10.05 19.03
C GLN A 14 3.49 10.66 18.13
N TYR A 15 2.24 10.70 18.58
CA TYR A 15 1.14 11.28 17.80
C TYR A 15 1.32 12.78 17.62
N ALA A 16 1.83 13.49 18.61
CA ALA A 16 2.04 14.93 18.51
C ALA A 16 3.11 15.30 17.47
N GLN A 17 4.02 14.39 17.18
CA GLN A 17 5.11 14.61 16.23
C GLN A 17 4.80 14.12 14.82
N ARG A 18 3.64 13.52 14.62
CA ARG A 18 3.28 12.88 13.35
C ARG A 18 2.01 13.47 12.77
N LYS A 19 2.00 13.64 11.45
CA LYS A 19 0.82 14.09 10.73
C LYS A 19 -0.27 13.02 10.74
N PHE A 20 0.12 11.73 10.69
CA PHE A 20 -0.80 10.62 10.56
C PHE A 20 -0.77 9.73 11.80
N THR A 21 -1.96 9.26 12.21
CA THR A 21 -2.09 8.21 13.20
C THR A 21 -1.88 6.84 12.54
N LYS A 22 -1.77 5.80 13.35
CA LYS A 22 -1.70 4.44 12.83
C LYS A 22 -2.93 4.09 12.00
N ASN A 23 -4.11 4.54 12.43
CA ASN A 23 -5.35 4.29 11.69
C ASN A 23 -5.40 5.05 10.37
N ASP A 24 -4.81 6.24 10.31
CA ASP A 24 -4.69 6.98 9.05
C ASP A 24 -3.87 6.18 8.03
N ILE A 25 -2.78 5.57 8.48
CA ILE A 25 -1.92 4.75 7.61
C ILE A 25 -2.66 3.47 7.17
N LYS A 26 -3.38 2.80 8.08
CA LYS A 26 -4.19 1.63 7.73
C LYS A 26 -5.24 1.98 6.69
N SER A 27 -5.93 3.10 6.86
CA SER A 27 -6.94 3.58 5.91
C SER A 27 -6.33 3.86 4.54
N PHE A 28 -5.14 4.43 4.51
CA PHE A 28 -4.42 4.69 3.26
C PHE A 28 -4.09 3.38 2.52
N VAL A 29 -3.62 2.36 3.24
CA VAL A 29 -3.34 1.04 2.65
C VAL A 29 -4.61 0.48 2.01
N HIS A 30 -5.73 0.49 2.73
CA HIS A 30 -7.01 0.03 2.20
C HIS A 30 -7.43 0.82 0.97
N HIS A 31 -7.22 2.13 0.99
CA HIS A 31 -7.57 3.00 -0.13
C HIS A 31 -6.80 2.64 -1.40
N VAL A 32 -5.50 2.39 -1.28
CA VAL A 32 -4.66 2.01 -2.43
C VAL A 32 -5.16 0.70 -3.07
N PHE A 33 -5.48 -0.30 -2.25
CA PHE A 33 -6.00 -1.56 -2.78
C PHE A 33 -7.39 -1.39 -3.40
N SER A 34 -8.23 -0.51 -2.85
CA SER A 34 -9.51 -0.16 -3.48
C SER A 34 -9.30 0.46 -4.87
N MET A 35 -8.28 1.30 -5.01
CA MET A 35 -7.93 1.88 -6.32
C MET A 35 -7.52 0.80 -7.32
N TYR A 36 -6.73 -0.20 -6.89
CA TYR A 36 -6.37 -1.33 -7.76
C TYR A 36 -7.61 -2.10 -8.23
N GLU A 37 -8.52 -2.40 -7.31
CA GLU A 37 -9.74 -3.16 -7.62
C GLU A 37 -10.62 -2.40 -8.59
N ARG A 38 -10.78 -1.08 -8.40
CA ARG A 38 -11.54 -0.23 -9.30
C ARG A 38 -10.89 -0.05 -10.66
N ALA A 39 -9.57 -0.15 -10.74
CA ALA A 39 -8.86 -0.06 -12.01
C ALA A 39 -9.20 -1.22 -12.93
N THR A 40 -9.56 -2.37 -12.36
CA THR A 40 -9.86 -3.59 -13.10
C THR A 40 -11.32 -3.63 -13.54
N VAL A 41 -12.24 -3.34 -12.61
CA VAL A 41 -13.68 -3.48 -12.84
C VAL A 41 -14.41 -2.21 -12.45
N GLY A 42 -15.58 -2.00 -13.05
CA GLY A 42 -16.46 -0.90 -12.71
C GLY A 42 -16.59 0.15 -13.79
N LEU A 43 -17.53 1.07 -13.56
CA LEU A 43 -17.83 2.14 -14.49
C LEU A 43 -16.74 3.23 -14.49
N GLU A 44 -16.03 3.36 -13.40
CA GLU A 44 -14.97 4.36 -13.23
C GLU A 44 -13.64 3.64 -12.95
N ARG A 45 -12.91 3.35 -14.01
CA ARG A 45 -11.55 2.81 -13.88
C ARG A 45 -10.64 3.89 -13.32
N VAL A 46 -9.80 3.50 -12.35
CA VAL A 46 -8.80 4.40 -11.80
C VAL A 46 -7.59 4.43 -12.75
N PRO A 47 -7.30 5.58 -13.38
CA PRO A 47 -6.16 5.66 -14.29
C PRO A 47 -4.84 5.68 -13.51
N ALA A 48 -3.74 5.36 -14.20
CA ALA A 48 -2.42 5.37 -13.60
C ALA A 48 -2.05 6.74 -13.02
N GLU A 49 -2.54 7.82 -13.62
CA GLU A 49 -2.29 9.20 -13.19
C GLU A 49 -2.81 9.49 -11.79
N ALA A 50 -3.81 8.72 -11.30
CA ALA A 50 -4.33 8.87 -9.94
C ALA A 50 -3.27 8.53 -8.87
N PHE A 51 -2.21 7.83 -9.24
CA PHE A 51 -1.13 7.46 -8.33
C PHE A 51 0.01 8.47 -8.28
N THR A 52 -0.03 9.54 -9.11
CA THR A 52 1.08 10.50 -9.22
C THR A 52 1.52 11.04 -7.86
N ASP A 53 0.57 11.45 -7.02
CA ASP A 53 0.87 12.05 -5.72
C ASP A 53 0.95 11.01 -4.58
N LEU A 54 0.67 9.75 -4.87
CA LEU A 54 0.66 8.68 -3.85
C LEU A 54 1.98 7.93 -3.77
N VAL A 55 2.81 8.02 -4.80
CA VAL A 55 4.08 7.29 -4.87
C VAL A 55 5.23 8.26 -5.14
N ASP A 56 6.37 7.98 -4.51
CA ASP A 56 7.57 8.78 -4.70
C ASP A 56 8.08 8.68 -6.14
N GLU A 57 8.69 9.78 -6.64
CA GLU A 57 9.27 9.81 -7.99
C GLU A 57 10.27 8.67 -8.21
N HIS A 58 11.01 8.33 -7.15
CA HIS A 58 12.02 7.27 -7.17
C HIS A 58 11.59 6.06 -6.36
N ILE A 59 10.29 5.75 -6.38
CA ILE A 59 9.74 4.63 -5.61
C ILE A 59 10.50 3.34 -5.89
N HIS A 60 10.75 2.57 -4.84
CA HIS A 60 11.43 1.29 -4.89
C HIS A 60 10.42 0.19 -4.61
N VAL A 61 10.08 -0.59 -5.64
CA VAL A 61 9.11 -1.69 -5.51
C VAL A 61 9.80 -3.00 -5.88
N ASP A 62 9.69 -3.96 -4.99
CA ASP A 62 10.12 -5.34 -5.24
C ASP A 62 8.91 -6.26 -5.16
N PHE A 63 8.38 -6.64 -6.32
CA PHE A 63 7.42 -7.72 -6.46
C PHE A 63 8.16 -9.03 -6.71
N PRO A 64 7.52 -10.19 -6.54
CA PRO A 64 8.23 -11.47 -6.66
C PRO A 64 9.04 -11.64 -7.95
N ASP A 65 8.49 -11.21 -9.09
CA ASP A 65 9.15 -11.36 -10.38
C ASP A 65 9.27 -10.05 -11.16
N TYR A 66 9.12 -8.91 -10.47
CA TYR A 66 9.08 -7.63 -11.15
C TYR A 66 9.62 -6.54 -10.22
N LYS A 67 10.51 -5.70 -10.74
CA LYS A 67 11.10 -4.59 -9.97
C LYS A 67 10.78 -3.27 -10.61
N ILE A 68 10.40 -2.28 -9.78
CA ILE A 68 10.04 -0.94 -10.19
C ILE A 68 10.97 0.03 -9.46
N ARG A 69 11.52 1.02 -10.19
CA ARG A 69 12.49 1.96 -9.64
C ARG A 69 12.11 3.42 -9.87
N SER A 70 10.92 3.68 -10.44
CA SER A 70 10.44 5.05 -10.66
C SER A 70 8.92 5.08 -10.64
N ARG A 71 8.37 6.28 -10.43
CA ARG A 71 6.93 6.51 -10.55
C ARG A 71 6.42 6.14 -11.94
N GLN A 72 7.18 6.49 -12.97
CA GLN A 72 6.82 6.17 -14.35
C GLN A 72 6.67 4.66 -14.55
N GLU A 73 7.64 3.88 -14.07
CA GLU A 73 7.57 2.42 -14.14
C GLU A 73 6.39 1.86 -13.33
N PHE A 74 6.08 2.48 -12.19
CA PHE A 74 4.92 2.08 -11.37
C PHE A 74 3.60 2.29 -12.14
N MET A 75 3.47 3.42 -12.81
CA MET A 75 2.28 3.74 -13.59
C MET A 75 2.13 2.82 -14.79
N GLU A 76 3.24 2.47 -15.44
CA GLU A 76 3.26 1.51 -16.53
C GLU A 76 2.86 0.11 -16.05
N TRP A 77 3.36 -0.32 -14.89
CA TRP A 77 2.97 -1.59 -14.27
C TRP A 77 1.48 -1.60 -13.93
N HIS A 78 0.98 -0.54 -13.32
CA HIS A 78 -0.43 -0.42 -12.95
C HIS A 78 -1.34 -0.59 -14.19
N HIS A 79 -1.00 0.10 -15.26
CA HIS A 79 -1.74 0.00 -16.52
C HIS A 79 -1.68 -1.41 -17.09
N TRP A 80 -0.50 -2.00 -17.13
CA TRP A 80 -0.27 -3.33 -17.69
C TRP A 80 -1.04 -4.41 -16.94
N ILE A 81 -0.89 -4.48 -15.62
CA ILE A 81 -1.51 -5.58 -14.85
C ILE A 81 -3.04 -5.49 -14.86
N HIS A 82 -3.58 -4.29 -14.76
CA HIS A 82 -5.02 -4.11 -14.68
C HIS A 82 -5.70 -4.29 -16.05
N ASP A 83 -4.96 -4.16 -17.13
CA ASP A 83 -5.47 -4.52 -18.45
C ASP A 83 -5.58 -6.04 -18.65
N LEU A 84 -4.82 -6.83 -17.92
CA LEU A 84 -4.85 -8.29 -17.99
C LEU A 84 -5.95 -8.91 -17.13
N LEU A 85 -6.45 -8.21 -16.14
CA LEU A 85 -7.39 -8.72 -15.14
C LEU A 85 -8.84 -8.45 -15.56
N ILE A 86 -9.73 -9.43 -15.27
CA ILE A 86 -11.17 -9.26 -15.32
C ILE A 86 -11.69 -8.88 -13.95
N SER A 87 -11.13 -9.50 -12.89
CA SER A 87 -11.51 -9.26 -11.51
C SER A 87 -10.25 -9.13 -10.67
N ASP A 88 -10.35 -8.39 -9.59
CA ASP A 88 -9.22 -8.14 -8.69
C ASP A 88 -9.76 -7.94 -7.29
N ASP A 89 -9.33 -8.79 -6.35
CA ASP A 89 -9.79 -8.77 -4.96
C ASP A 89 -8.61 -8.91 -4.03
N HIS A 90 -8.58 -8.05 -3.02
CA HIS A 90 -7.52 -8.04 -2.00
C HIS A 90 -8.15 -8.12 -0.62
N ASP A 91 -7.89 -9.22 0.08
CA ASP A 91 -8.29 -9.38 1.47
C ASP A 91 -7.08 -9.07 2.35
N ILE A 92 -7.11 -7.89 2.95
CA ILE A 92 -5.99 -7.37 3.73
C ILE A 92 -6.13 -7.84 5.17
N GLN A 93 -5.07 -8.47 5.69
CA GLN A 93 -5.06 -9.03 7.04
C GLN A 93 -4.07 -8.27 7.91
N SER A 94 -4.51 -7.93 9.14
CA SER A 94 -3.66 -7.47 10.25
C SER A 94 -2.57 -6.48 9.86
N ILE A 95 -2.94 -5.23 9.63
CA ILE A 95 -1.95 -4.20 9.32
C ILE A 95 -1.27 -3.74 10.62
N ASP A 96 0.04 -3.92 10.69
CA ASP A 96 0.88 -3.40 11.77
C ASP A 96 1.59 -2.14 11.28
N VAL A 97 1.37 -1.03 11.96
CA VAL A 97 1.99 0.25 11.63
C VAL A 97 3.03 0.60 12.68
N SER A 98 4.21 0.97 12.24
CA SER A 98 5.30 1.45 13.09
C SER A 98 5.74 2.82 12.65
N TYR A 99 6.10 3.66 13.62
CA TYR A 99 6.73 4.94 13.35
C TYR A 99 8.23 4.73 13.24
N LEU A 100 8.80 5.15 12.13
CA LEU A 100 10.23 5.07 11.88
C LEU A 100 10.90 6.41 12.16
N ASP A 101 12.23 6.42 12.21
CA ASP A 101 13.00 7.65 12.30
C ASP A 101 12.77 8.53 11.05
N ASP A 102 13.14 9.79 11.13
CA ASP A 102 13.04 10.76 10.04
C ASP A 102 11.59 11.02 9.58
N GLY A 103 10.62 10.85 10.48
CA GLY A 103 9.22 11.14 10.16
C GLY A 103 8.56 10.14 9.21
N LYS A 104 9.13 8.95 9.07
CA LYS A 104 8.60 7.91 8.17
C LYS A 104 7.68 6.94 8.91
N TYR A 105 6.89 6.22 8.13
CA TYR A 105 5.92 5.23 8.59
C TYR A 105 6.21 3.90 7.91
N GLU A 106 5.99 2.82 8.64
CA GLU A 106 6.08 1.47 8.06
C GLU A 106 4.75 0.76 8.28
N ALA A 107 4.23 0.13 7.24
CA ALA A 107 3.07 -0.77 7.33
C ALA A 107 3.52 -2.16 6.91
N ARG A 108 3.20 -3.16 7.74
CA ARG A 108 3.43 -4.58 7.43
C ARG A 108 2.11 -5.31 7.54
N PHE A 109 1.82 -6.14 6.52
CA PHE A 109 0.54 -6.85 6.47
C PHE A 109 0.62 -7.99 5.48
N LYS A 110 -0.40 -8.85 5.51
CA LYS A 110 -0.59 -9.90 4.52
C LYS A 110 -1.82 -9.59 3.71
N VAL A 111 -1.77 -9.94 2.43
CA VAL A 111 -2.90 -9.76 1.51
C VAL A 111 -3.15 -11.09 0.82
N ARG A 112 -4.39 -11.55 0.86
CA ARG A 112 -4.83 -12.61 -0.03
C ARG A 112 -5.29 -11.96 -1.31
N TRP A 113 -4.55 -12.21 -2.39
CA TRP A 113 -4.85 -11.66 -3.70
C TRP A 113 -5.50 -12.72 -4.55
N ARG A 114 -6.72 -12.44 -5.00
CA ARG A 114 -7.48 -13.29 -5.92
C ARG A 114 -7.86 -12.47 -7.13
N GLY A 115 -7.72 -13.06 -8.31
CA GLY A 115 -8.08 -12.39 -9.55
C GLY A 115 -8.22 -13.35 -10.68
N ASP A 116 -9.08 -12.99 -11.63
CA ASP A 116 -9.26 -13.73 -12.88
C ASP A 116 -8.63 -12.92 -14.01
N PHE A 117 -7.86 -13.60 -14.85
CA PHE A 117 -7.22 -12.98 -16.01
C PHE A 117 -8.04 -13.22 -17.28
N LYS A 118 -7.89 -12.33 -18.25
CA LYS A 118 -8.60 -12.40 -19.53
C LYS A 118 -8.25 -13.64 -20.34
N ASP A 119 -7.11 -14.27 -20.07
CA ASP A 119 -6.66 -15.50 -20.73
C ASP A 119 -7.23 -16.78 -20.11
N ALA A 120 -8.21 -16.64 -19.21
CA ALA A 120 -8.86 -17.74 -18.47
C ALA A 120 -8.01 -18.39 -17.37
N THR A 121 -6.86 -17.77 -17.01
CA THR A 121 -6.12 -18.18 -15.82
C THR A 121 -6.59 -17.38 -14.61
N PHE A 122 -6.17 -17.81 -13.42
CA PHE A 122 -6.51 -17.08 -12.18
C PHE A 122 -5.32 -17.07 -11.22
N THR A 123 -5.39 -16.19 -10.24
CA THR A 123 -4.44 -16.13 -9.14
C THR A 123 -5.17 -16.22 -7.80
N ASP A 124 -4.55 -16.91 -6.84
CA ASP A 124 -4.98 -16.95 -5.44
C ASP A 124 -3.71 -17.13 -4.60
N LEU A 125 -3.16 -16.01 -4.14
CA LEU A 125 -1.87 -15.99 -3.46
C LEU A 125 -1.98 -15.27 -2.13
N MET A 126 -1.21 -15.73 -1.15
CA MET A 126 -0.98 -14.97 0.08
C MET A 126 0.34 -14.22 -0.09
N ILE A 127 0.28 -12.90 0.04
CA ILE A 127 1.43 -12.02 -0.19
C ILE A 127 1.69 -11.22 1.08
N GLU A 128 2.91 -11.35 1.60
CA GLU A 128 3.37 -10.53 2.72
C GLU A 128 3.95 -9.25 2.16
N GLN A 129 3.52 -8.10 2.72
CA GLN A 129 3.92 -6.79 2.22
C GLN A 129 4.51 -5.91 3.31
N ARG A 130 5.43 -5.05 2.89
CA ARG A 130 6.02 -4.01 3.72
C ARG A 130 6.09 -2.74 2.90
N TRP A 131 5.43 -1.67 3.38
CA TRP A 131 5.48 -0.35 2.76
C TRP A 131 6.18 0.62 3.69
N VAL A 132 7.03 1.47 3.13
CA VAL A 132 7.61 2.61 3.85
C VAL A 132 7.12 3.87 3.19
N MET A 133 6.61 4.79 4.00
CA MET A 133 5.94 6.00 3.54
C MET A 133 6.48 7.22 4.29
N TYR A 134 6.34 8.39 3.69
CA TYR A 134 6.68 9.66 4.34
C TYR A 134 5.53 10.66 4.17
N GLU A 135 5.53 11.70 5.00
CA GLU A 135 4.53 12.74 4.97
C GLU A 135 5.05 14.01 4.30
N LEU A 136 4.15 14.72 3.60
CA LEU A 136 4.42 16.04 3.06
C LEU A 136 3.33 16.99 3.53
N SER A 137 3.69 18.25 3.81
CA SER A 137 2.74 19.23 4.34
C SER A 137 1.59 19.53 3.39
N GLN A 138 1.82 19.44 2.07
CA GLN A 138 0.81 19.74 1.07
C GLN A 138 -0.21 18.64 0.84
N TYR A 139 0.01 17.42 1.33
CA TYR A 139 -0.90 16.29 1.10
C TYR A 139 -1.56 15.82 2.40
N GLU A 140 -2.84 15.41 2.27
CA GLU A 140 -3.61 14.80 3.35
C GLU A 140 -3.43 13.28 3.41
N HIS A 141 -2.49 12.73 2.67
CA HIS A 141 -2.14 11.31 2.61
C HIS A 141 -0.62 11.15 2.62
N PRO A 142 -0.11 9.99 3.06
CA PRO A 142 1.32 9.72 2.94
C PRO A 142 1.72 9.43 1.50
N VAL A 143 3.04 9.42 1.26
CA VAL A 143 3.62 9.07 -0.04
C VAL A 143 4.41 7.77 0.13
N ILE A 144 4.18 6.81 -0.76
CA ILE A 144 4.87 5.51 -0.70
C ILE A 144 6.26 5.65 -1.31
N GLU A 145 7.28 5.33 -0.51
CA GLU A 145 8.68 5.39 -0.91
C GLU A 145 9.22 4.00 -1.25
N GLN A 146 8.83 2.99 -0.47
CA GLN A 146 9.24 1.60 -0.66
C GLN A 146 8.03 0.69 -0.55
N TYR A 147 8.02 -0.36 -1.38
CA TYR A 147 6.89 -1.27 -1.48
C TYR A 147 7.45 -2.66 -1.79
N TYR A 148 7.44 -3.53 -0.79
CA TYR A 148 7.96 -4.90 -0.92
C TYR A 148 6.83 -5.90 -0.80
N ALA A 149 6.81 -6.90 -1.68
CA ALA A 149 5.80 -7.94 -1.71
C ALA A 149 6.46 -9.29 -1.96
N VAL A 150 6.16 -10.28 -1.11
CA VAL A 150 6.72 -11.63 -1.21
C VAL A 150 5.59 -12.64 -1.10
N VAL A 151 5.54 -13.60 -2.01
CA VAL A 151 4.56 -14.69 -1.94
C VAL A 151 4.98 -15.64 -0.82
N VAL A 152 4.08 -15.84 0.16
CA VAL A 152 4.37 -16.70 1.32
C VAL A 152 3.54 -18.00 1.31
N ASP A 153 2.42 -18.00 0.58
CA ASP A 153 1.58 -19.20 0.43
C ASP A 153 0.70 -19.05 -0.80
N LYS A 154 0.30 -20.19 -1.32
CA LYS A 154 -0.58 -20.27 -2.51
C LYS A 154 -1.99 -20.72 -2.14
#